data_7d7d4aa638433f5b5d58bf75aaf0dd24
#
_entry.id   7d7d4aa638433f5b5d58bf75aaf0dd24
#
_cell.length_a   1.000
_cell.length_b   1.000
_cell.length_c   1.000
_cell.angle_alpha   90.00
_cell.angle_beta   90.00
_cell.angle_gamma   90.00
#
_symmetry.space_group_name_H-M   'P 1'
#
loop_
_entity.id
_entity.type
_entity.pdbx_description
1 polymer ?
#
loop_
_entity_poly.entity_id
_entity_poly.type
_entity_poly.pdbx_seq_one_letter_code
_entity_poly.pdbx_strand_id
1 'polypeptide(L)'
;MWENAAPQSENQKPPPPRPACENGGDTLLWGQMLFCTVVLLVALAARMMGLPFYPELRRTFAQAMQPEQDFFLSTERYFSKFTEKAAAAIAQALPATSETARQPRRKPQLPANAREESYTPKFPLLFPLPGGSCTRTSGYGWRTDPMGGGGTDFHLGHDLAAATGTPVLAAADGVVRVAGKHASYGNYLRILHADGDETLYAHMQYLFVSTGAVVTAGQVLGVVGETGNATGPHLHFEILHKGLRYDPAQALQDAA
;
A
#
# COMPACT_ATOMS: atom_id res chain seq x y z
N MET A 1 63.66 9.38 -36.49
CA MET A 1 63.79 8.13 -35.71
C MET A 1 63.03 8.40 -34.43
N TRP A 2 61.81 7.86 -34.30
CA TRP A 2 60.99 7.92 -33.11
C TRP A 2 60.75 6.44 -32.71
N GLU A 3 61.44 5.96 -31.70
CA GLU A 3 61.21 4.65 -31.13
C GLU A 3 60.02 4.71 -30.19
N ASN A 4 58.95 4.02 -30.55
CA ASN A 4 57.77 3.78 -29.72
C ASN A 4 58.10 2.71 -28.69
N ALA A 5 58.31 3.08 -27.44
CA ALA A 5 58.29 2.15 -26.31
C ALA A 5 56.87 1.91 -25.87
N ALA A 6 56.37 0.69 -26.05
CA ALA A 6 55.07 0.24 -25.51
C ALA A 6 55.15 0.12 -23.98
N PRO A 7 54.15 0.51 -23.23
CA PRO A 7 54.12 0.32 -21.78
C PRO A 7 53.92 -1.18 -21.45
N GLN A 8 54.78 -1.69 -20.58
CA GLN A 8 54.71 -3.04 -20.04
C GLN A 8 53.41 -3.23 -19.22
N SER A 9 52.71 -4.29 -19.49
CA SER A 9 51.50 -4.70 -18.77
C SER A 9 51.86 -5.03 -17.31
N GLU A 10 51.39 -4.20 -16.40
CA GLU A 10 51.43 -4.40 -14.96
C GLU A 10 50.59 -5.62 -14.58
N ASN A 11 51.22 -6.56 -13.92
CA ASN A 11 50.71 -7.87 -13.53
C ASN A 11 49.63 -7.68 -12.45
N GLN A 12 48.37 -7.49 -12.86
CA GLN A 12 47.26 -7.33 -11.93
C GLN A 12 46.95 -8.68 -11.28
N LYS A 13 47.22 -8.77 -10.01
CA LYS A 13 46.83 -9.84 -9.11
C LYS A 13 45.31 -10.06 -9.21
N PRO A 14 44.84 -11.30 -9.38
CA PRO A 14 43.41 -11.57 -9.48
C PRO A 14 42.70 -11.12 -8.20
N PRO A 15 41.48 -10.55 -8.32
CA PRO A 15 40.72 -10.11 -7.16
C PRO A 15 40.41 -11.28 -6.22
N PRO A 16 40.30 -11.05 -4.91
CA PRO A 16 40.00 -12.09 -3.94
C PRO A 16 38.62 -12.71 -4.23
N PRO A 17 38.42 -14.01 -3.95
CA PRO A 17 37.13 -14.65 -4.14
C PRO A 17 36.05 -13.94 -3.31
N ARG A 18 34.89 -13.67 -3.92
CA ARG A 18 33.75 -13.09 -3.24
C ARG A 18 33.32 -14.00 -2.08
N PRO A 19 33.00 -13.47 -0.91
CA PRO A 19 32.49 -14.29 0.17
C PRO A 19 31.21 -15.01 -0.31
N ALA A 20 31.11 -16.29 0.00
CA ALA A 20 29.91 -17.06 -0.26
C ALA A 20 28.74 -16.40 0.43
N CYS A 21 27.66 -16.12 -0.32
CA CYS A 21 26.41 -15.68 0.26
C CYS A 21 25.92 -16.75 1.24
N GLU A 22 25.96 -16.47 2.51
CA GLU A 22 25.32 -17.32 3.52
C GLU A 22 23.81 -17.36 3.22
N ASN A 23 23.28 -18.57 3.08
CA ASN A 23 21.89 -18.89 2.71
C ASN A 23 20.90 -18.48 3.81
N GLY A 24 20.70 -17.17 4.05
CA GLY A 24 19.62 -16.68 4.85
C GLY A 24 18.24 -16.78 4.18
N GLY A 25 18.20 -17.11 2.89
CA GLY A 25 16.95 -17.25 2.12
C GLY A 25 16.16 -18.54 2.41
N ASP A 26 16.85 -19.60 2.80
CA ASP A 26 16.21 -20.93 2.92
C ASP A 26 15.26 -21.01 4.13
N THR A 27 15.58 -20.38 5.23
CA THR A 27 14.72 -20.39 6.44
C THR A 27 13.42 -19.62 6.23
N LEU A 28 13.44 -18.53 5.45
CA LEU A 28 12.24 -17.75 5.10
C LEU A 28 11.35 -18.54 4.13
N LEU A 29 11.93 -19.20 3.14
CA LEU A 29 11.21 -20.05 2.19
C LEU A 29 10.58 -21.27 2.89
N TRP A 30 11.28 -21.92 3.80
CA TRP A 30 10.74 -23.02 4.60
C TRP A 30 9.60 -22.56 5.50
N GLY A 31 9.71 -21.39 6.13
CA GLY A 31 8.61 -20.77 6.91
C GLY A 31 7.37 -20.49 6.06
N GLN A 32 7.56 -19.96 4.86
CA GLN A 32 6.46 -19.68 3.92
C GLN A 32 5.80 -20.98 3.42
N MET A 33 6.58 -22.01 3.09
CA MET A 33 6.05 -23.32 2.69
C MET A 33 5.25 -23.98 3.82
N LEU A 34 5.75 -23.93 5.07
CA LEU A 34 5.06 -24.48 6.22
C LEU A 34 3.72 -23.73 6.46
N PHE A 35 3.73 -22.40 6.38
CA PHE A 35 2.52 -21.60 6.50
C PHE A 35 1.49 -21.94 5.44
N CYS A 36 1.89 -22.00 4.17
CA CYS A 36 1.00 -22.40 3.07
C CYS A 36 0.41 -23.80 3.26
N THR A 37 1.21 -24.76 3.72
CA THR A 37 0.72 -26.13 3.97
C THR A 37 -0.29 -26.17 5.11
N VAL A 38 -0.08 -25.45 6.20
CA VAL A 38 -1.04 -25.35 7.31
C VAL A 38 -2.35 -24.71 6.85
N VAL A 39 -2.30 -23.62 6.09
CA VAL A 39 -3.51 -22.96 5.54
C VAL A 39 -4.29 -23.91 4.62
N LEU A 40 -3.58 -24.66 3.76
CA LEU A 40 -4.22 -25.66 2.90
C LEU A 40 -4.88 -26.79 3.68
N LEU A 41 -4.25 -27.29 4.75
CA LEU A 41 -4.82 -28.34 5.61
C LEU A 41 -6.06 -27.84 6.34
N VAL A 42 -6.05 -26.61 6.85
CA VAL A 42 -7.22 -25.98 7.50
C VAL A 42 -8.36 -25.79 6.48
N ALA A 43 -8.06 -25.33 5.26
CA ALA A 43 -9.05 -25.18 4.21
C ALA A 43 -9.66 -26.53 3.79
N LEU A 44 -8.84 -27.58 3.70
CA LEU A 44 -9.29 -28.93 3.40
C LEU A 44 -10.18 -29.49 4.52
N ALA A 45 -9.81 -29.32 5.76
CA ALA A 45 -10.61 -29.71 6.93
C ALA A 45 -11.95 -28.97 6.93
N ALA A 46 -11.96 -27.67 6.71
CA ALA A 46 -13.17 -26.85 6.61
C ALA A 46 -14.11 -27.32 5.46
N ARG A 47 -13.53 -27.73 4.33
CA ARG A 47 -14.28 -28.32 3.22
C ARG A 47 -14.91 -29.67 3.59
N MET A 48 -14.14 -30.55 4.25
CA MET A 48 -14.62 -31.88 4.64
C MET A 48 -15.72 -31.79 5.72
N MET A 49 -15.63 -30.80 6.60
CA MET A 49 -16.63 -30.56 7.65
C MET A 49 -17.87 -29.79 7.15
N GLY A 50 -17.91 -29.38 5.86
CA GLY A 50 -19.04 -28.66 5.27
C GLY A 50 -19.32 -27.30 5.92
N LEU A 51 -18.29 -26.64 6.44
CA LEU A 51 -18.44 -25.38 7.17
C LEU A 51 -18.91 -24.25 6.23
N PRO A 52 -19.90 -23.45 6.63
CA PRO A 52 -20.56 -22.47 5.76
C PRO A 52 -19.63 -21.32 5.29
N PHE A 53 -18.48 -21.11 5.93
CA PHE A 53 -17.51 -20.09 5.54
C PHE A 53 -16.49 -20.53 4.46
N TYR A 54 -16.47 -21.81 4.07
CA TYR A 54 -15.52 -22.33 3.08
C TYR A 54 -15.57 -21.63 1.70
N PRO A 55 -16.75 -21.30 1.13
CA PRO A 55 -16.82 -20.58 -0.14
C PRO A 55 -16.20 -19.16 -0.07
N GLU A 56 -16.37 -18.47 1.06
CA GLU A 56 -15.76 -17.14 1.29
C GLU A 56 -14.25 -17.23 1.44
N LEU A 57 -13.77 -18.22 2.21
CA LEU A 57 -12.33 -18.48 2.36
C LEU A 57 -11.66 -18.74 1.00
N ARG A 58 -12.30 -19.54 0.14
CA ARG A 58 -11.82 -19.81 -1.22
C ARG A 58 -11.73 -18.54 -2.08
N ARG A 59 -12.75 -17.67 -2.02
CA ARG A 59 -12.74 -16.40 -2.75
C ARG A 59 -11.65 -15.46 -2.27
N THR A 60 -11.48 -15.33 -0.97
CA THR A 60 -10.46 -14.52 -0.34
C THR A 60 -9.06 -14.99 -0.70
N PHE A 61 -8.83 -16.32 -0.66
CA PHE A 61 -7.54 -16.90 -1.04
C PHE A 61 -7.23 -16.71 -2.53
N ALA A 62 -8.23 -16.87 -3.40
CA ALA A 62 -8.06 -16.64 -4.84
C ALA A 62 -7.74 -15.18 -5.17
N GLN A 63 -8.27 -14.22 -4.40
CA GLN A 63 -7.94 -12.80 -4.54
C GLN A 63 -6.53 -12.48 -4.00
N ALA A 64 -6.12 -13.11 -2.89
CA ALA A 64 -4.78 -12.91 -2.30
C ALA A 64 -3.64 -13.50 -3.14
N MET A 65 -3.93 -14.50 -3.96
CA MET A 65 -2.96 -15.17 -4.85
C MET A 65 -2.75 -14.45 -6.19
N GLN A 66 -3.37 -13.31 -6.41
CA GLN A 66 -3.08 -12.50 -7.60
C GLN A 66 -1.70 -11.84 -7.47
N PRO A 67 -0.80 -11.95 -8.45
CA PRO A 67 0.62 -11.60 -8.32
C PRO A 67 0.92 -10.09 -8.14
N GLU A 68 -0.10 -9.24 -8.10
CA GLU A 68 0.06 -7.79 -8.03
C GLU A 68 -0.31 -7.17 -6.67
N GLN A 69 -0.57 -7.98 -5.63
CA GLN A 69 -0.99 -7.43 -4.34
C GLN A 69 0.13 -7.52 -3.31
N ASP A 70 0.43 -6.39 -2.67
CA ASP A 70 1.28 -6.32 -1.48
C ASP A 70 0.77 -7.30 -0.41
N PHE A 71 1.34 -8.49 -0.41
CA PHE A 71 0.92 -9.63 0.40
C PHE A 71 0.84 -9.32 1.90
N PHE A 72 1.71 -8.43 2.40
CA PHE A 72 1.77 -8.08 3.83
C PHE A 72 0.66 -7.12 4.30
N LEU A 73 0.22 -6.19 3.46
CA LEU A 73 -0.79 -5.19 3.84
C LEU A 73 -2.22 -5.69 3.64
N SER A 74 -2.41 -6.64 2.73
CA SER A 74 -3.72 -7.25 2.48
C SER A 74 -4.08 -8.31 3.52
N THR A 75 -3.12 -9.09 4.02
CA THR A 75 -3.37 -10.15 5.01
C THR A 75 -3.92 -9.62 6.33
N GLU A 76 -3.44 -8.48 6.85
CA GLU A 76 -3.97 -7.91 8.09
C GLU A 76 -5.43 -7.43 7.94
N ARG A 77 -5.75 -6.81 6.81
CA ARG A 77 -7.12 -6.33 6.53
C ARG A 77 -8.12 -7.47 6.31
N TYR A 78 -7.67 -8.56 5.70
CA TYR A 78 -8.49 -9.75 5.52
C TYR A 78 -8.64 -10.54 6.82
N PHE A 79 -7.59 -10.61 7.62
CA PHE A 79 -7.62 -11.29 8.92
C PHE A 79 -8.54 -10.57 9.92
N SER A 80 -8.53 -9.23 9.95
CA SER A 80 -9.44 -8.45 10.81
C SER A 80 -10.91 -8.63 10.42
N LYS A 81 -11.23 -8.58 9.12
CA LYS A 81 -12.61 -8.84 8.65
C LYS A 81 -13.06 -10.30 8.85
N PHE A 82 -12.14 -11.25 8.76
CA PHE A 82 -12.43 -12.66 9.00
C PHE A 82 -12.69 -12.92 10.49
N THR A 83 -11.88 -12.36 11.39
CA THR A 83 -12.09 -12.49 12.84
C THR A 83 -13.36 -11.81 13.32
N GLU A 84 -13.74 -10.67 12.71
CA GLU A 84 -14.98 -9.97 13.01
C GLU A 84 -16.21 -10.76 12.56
N LYS A 85 -16.21 -11.34 11.36
CA LYS A 85 -17.29 -12.22 10.87
C LYS A 85 -17.38 -13.55 11.64
N ALA A 86 -16.23 -14.13 11.99
CA ALA A 86 -16.20 -15.35 12.81
C ALA A 86 -16.74 -15.08 14.22
N ALA A 87 -16.38 -13.95 14.84
CA ALA A 87 -16.91 -13.52 16.14
C ALA A 87 -18.41 -13.26 16.09
N ALA A 88 -18.92 -12.64 15.00
CA ALA A 88 -20.34 -12.42 14.80
C ALA A 88 -21.11 -13.75 14.60
N ALA A 89 -20.55 -14.70 13.85
CA ALA A 89 -21.16 -16.01 13.66
C ALA A 89 -21.17 -16.85 14.96
N ILE A 90 -20.13 -16.76 15.77
CA ILE A 90 -20.08 -17.41 17.11
C ILE A 90 -21.07 -16.74 18.06
N ALA A 91 -21.22 -15.41 18.02
CA ALA A 91 -22.19 -14.68 18.85
C ALA A 91 -23.65 -15.03 18.46
N GLN A 92 -23.93 -15.37 17.21
CA GLN A 92 -25.25 -15.85 16.78
C GLN A 92 -25.54 -17.31 17.11
N ALA A 93 -24.51 -18.12 17.34
CA ALA A 93 -24.64 -19.54 17.66
C ALA A 93 -24.76 -19.83 19.18
N LEU A 94 -24.50 -18.85 20.03
CA LEU A 94 -24.65 -18.99 21.49
C LEU A 94 -26.06 -18.53 21.91
N PRO A 95 -26.79 -19.30 22.77
CA PRO A 95 -28.09 -18.87 23.24
C PRO A 95 -27.96 -17.59 24.06
N ALA A 96 -28.78 -16.60 23.70
CA ALA A 96 -28.81 -15.30 24.36
C ALA A 96 -29.20 -15.43 25.84
N THR A 97 -28.22 -15.36 26.72
CA THR A 97 -28.49 -14.97 28.11
C THR A 97 -28.74 -13.48 28.13
N SER A 98 -29.98 -13.11 28.43
CA SER A 98 -30.47 -11.74 28.51
C SER A 98 -29.79 -10.98 29.65
N GLU A 99 -28.76 -10.22 29.32
CA GLU A 99 -28.37 -9.05 30.10
C GLU A 99 -28.14 -7.87 29.15
N THR A 100 -29.12 -6.96 29.16
CA THR A 100 -29.09 -5.70 28.41
C THR A 100 -28.12 -4.74 29.09
N ALA A 101 -26.83 -5.04 29.01
CA ALA A 101 -25.79 -4.07 29.32
C ALA A 101 -25.58 -3.22 28.04
N ARG A 102 -26.07 -1.97 28.06
CA ARG A 102 -25.66 -0.93 27.09
C ARG A 102 -24.13 -0.84 27.13
N GLN A 103 -23.47 -1.54 26.24
CA GLN A 103 -22.03 -1.35 26.01
C GLN A 103 -21.82 0.12 25.60
N PRO A 104 -20.90 0.85 26.25
CA PRO A 104 -20.52 2.16 25.80
C PRO A 104 -20.05 2.03 24.34
N ARG A 105 -20.55 2.88 23.43
CA ARG A 105 -20.10 2.92 22.02
C ARG A 105 -18.58 3.04 22.04
N ARG A 106 -17.89 1.93 21.78
CA ARG A 106 -16.45 1.93 21.60
C ARG A 106 -16.15 2.94 20.49
N LYS A 107 -15.29 3.93 20.76
CA LYS A 107 -14.76 4.80 19.71
C LYS A 107 -14.18 3.90 18.60
N PRO A 108 -14.43 4.21 17.34
CA PRO A 108 -13.83 3.44 16.24
C PRO A 108 -12.32 3.35 16.47
N GLN A 109 -11.77 2.15 16.38
CA GLN A 109 -10.34 1.94 16.62
C GLN A 109 -9.57 2.37 15.37
N LEU A 110 -8.54 3.20 15.54
CA LEU A 110 -7.67 3.66 14.46
C LEU A 110 -7.09 2.45 13.69
N PRO A 111 -7.08 2.49 12.34
CA PRO A 111 -6.40 1.44 11.57
C PRO A 111 -4.94 1.28 12.02
N ALA A 112 -4.46 0.04 12.09
CA ALA A 112 -3.11 -0.27 12.59
C ALA A 112 -1.99 0.45 11.83
N ASN A 113 -2.23 0.72 10.54
CA ASN A 113 -1.30 1.39 9.64
C ASN A 113 -1.52 2.91 9.51
N ALA A 114 -2.38 3.51 10.34
CA ALA A 114 -2.64 4.95 10.38
C ALA A 114 -2.10 5.58 11.68
N ARG A 115 -1.78 6.86 11.64
CA ARG A 115 -1.36 7.69 12.79
C ARG A 115 -2.13 9.00 12.79
N GLU A 116 -2.55 9.45 13.97
CA GLU A 116 -3.20 10.77 14.14
C GLU A 116 -2.16 11.90 14.31
N GLU A 117 -0.92 11.55 14.56
CA GLU A 117 0.18 12.49 14.70
C GLU A 117 0.51 13.11 13.35
N SER A 118 0.89 14.38 13.33
CA SER A 118 1.40 15.04 12.13
C SER A 118 2.83 14.56 11.83
N TYR A 119 3.13 14.39 10.56
CA TYR A 119 4.46 14.03 10.07
C TYR A 119 4.80 14.89 8.85
N THR A 120 5.97 15.50 8.87
CA THR A 120 6.52 16.23 7.74
C THR A 120 7.84 15.56 7.32
N PRO A 121 7.97 15.13 6.06
CA PRO A 121 9.22 14.62 5.52
C PRO A 121 10.37 15.64 5.69
N LYS A 122 11.59 15.15 5.85
CA LYS A 122 12.78 16.00 6.03
C LYS A 122 13.32 16.61 4.73
N PHE A 123 12.71 16.28 3.60
CA PHE A 123 13.03 16.82 2.29
C PHE A 123 11.84 17.62 1.75
N PRO A 124 12.07 18.61 0.86
CA PRO A 124 10.99 19.39 0.30
C PRO A 124 10.12 18.52 -0.60
N LEU A 125 8.80 18.60 -0.40
CA LEU A 125 7.81 18.01 -1.30
C LEU A 125 7.34 19.08 -2.30
N LEU A 126 7.08 18.65 -3.53
CA LEU A 126 6.32 19.41 -4.51
C LEU A 126 4.86 18.98 -4.46
N PHE A 127 3.96 19.90 -4.73
CA PHE A 127 2.54 19.60 -4.85
C PHE A 127 2.31 18.61 -6.01
N PRO A 128 1.56 17.51 -5.82
CA PRO A 128 1.50 16.42 -6.80
C PRO A 128 0.65 16.71 -8.04
N LEU A 129 0.06 17.92 -8.13
CA LEU A 129 -0.71 18.39 -9.29
C LEU A 129 -0.16 19.73 -9.80
N PRO A 130 -0.28 20.03 -11.10
CA PRO A 130 0.16 21.31 -11.66
C PRO A 130 -0.53 22.50 -11.00
N GLY A 131 0.20 23.60 -10.84
CA GLY A 131 -0.31 24.84 -10.26
C GLY A 131 -0.18 24.97 -8.74
N GLY A 132 0.36 23.96 -8.05
CA GLY A 132 0.68 24.00 -6.62
C GLY A 132 -0.51 24.06 -5.69
N SER A 133 -1.75 24.02 -6.19
CA SER A 133 -2.97 24.05 -5.39
C SER A 133 -4.15 23.38 -6.10
N CYS A 134 -5.07 22.86 -5.32
CA CYS A 134 -6.34 22.32 -5.81
C CYS A 134 -7.38 22.30 -4.69
N THR A 135 -8.62 21.99 -5.02
CA THR A 135 -9.68 21.77 -4.02
C THR A 135 -9.51 20.39 -3.41
N ARG A 136 -9.26 20.32 -2.11
CA ARG A 136 -9.33 19.10 -1.34
C ARG A 136 -10.78 18.74 -1.09
N THR A 137 -11.22 17.61 -1.65
CA THR A 137 -12.61 17.12 -1.51
C THR A 137 -12.78 16.22 -0.29
N SER A 138 -11.73 15.54 0.14
CA SER A 138 -11.72 14.74 1.37
C SER A 138 -10.35 14.78 2.05
N GLY A 139 -10.34 14.93 3.37
CA GLY A 139 -9.13 14.92 4.19
C GLY A 139 -8.85 13.55 4.80
N TYR A 140 -7.68 13.43 5.45
CA TYR A 140 -7.28 12.29 6.26
C TYR A 140 -8.17 12.15 7.50
N GLY A 141 -8.52 10.92 7.88
CA GLY A 141 -9.24 10.65 9.12
C GLY A 141 -10.60 10.01 8.94
N TRP A 142 -11.36 9.93 10.03
CA TRP A 142 -12.70 9.34 10.05
C TRP A 142 -13.69 10.15 9.23
N ARG A 143 -14.41 9.48 8.33
CA ARG A 143 -15.47 10.06 7.50
C ARG A 143 -16.65 9.10 7.34
N THR A 144 -17.78 9.60 6.89
CA THR A 144 -18.86 8.74 6.39
C THR A 144 -18.37 8.04 5.12
N ASP A 145 -18.67 6.75 4.99
CA ASP A 145 -18.31 5.97 3.79
C ASP A 145 -18.90 6.60 2.53
N PRO A 146 -18.08 7.12 1.60
CA PRO A 146 -18.56 7.77 0.39
C PRO A 146 -19.22 6.81 -0.59
N MET A 147 -19.00 5.49 -0.45
CA MET A 147 -19.59 4.46 -1.32
C MET A 147 -21.01 4.05 -0.90
N GLY A 148 -21.62 4.74 0.09
CA GLY A 148 -23.02 4.58 0.45
C GLY A 148 -23.32 3.41 1.38
N GLY A 149 -22.31 2.78 1.98
CA GLY A 149 -22.49 1.67 2.94
C GLY A 149 -23.09 2.07 4.29
N GLY A 150 -23.34 3.37 4.54
CA GLY A 150 -23.92 3.89 5.79
C GLY A 150 -23.00 3.75 7.01
N GLY A 151 -21.76 3.31 6.82
CA GLY A 151 -20.75 3.15 7.85
C GLY A 151 -19.81 4.35 7.98
N THR A 152 -18.86 4.24 8.92
CA THR A 152 -17.68 5.12 8.99
C THR A 152 -16.48 4.43 8.36
N ASP A 153 -15.73 5.17 7.56
CA ASP A 153 -14.46 4.75 6.96
C ASP A 153 -13.33 5.66 7.45
N PHE A 154 -12.12 5.11 7.54
CA PHE A 154 -10.94 5.91 7.83
C PHE A 154 -10.17 6.19 6.54
N HIS A 155 -10.16 7.43 6.12
CA HIS A 155 -9.46 7.89 4.94
C HIS A 155 -7.96 8.04 5.21
N LEU A 156 -7.14 7.35 4.43
CA LEU A 156 -5.70 7.23 4.67
C LEU A 156 -4.85 8.30 3.97
N GLY A 157 -5.49 9.26 3.28
CA GLY A 157 -4.82 10.30 2.53
C GLY A 157 -5.70 11.53 2.29
N HIS A 158 -5.35 12.30 1.26
CA HIS A 158 -6.15 13.41 0.76
C HIS A 158 -6.67 13.12 -0.65
N ASP A 159 -7.95 13.43 -0.88
CA ASP A 159 -8.54 13.42 -2.21
C ASP A 159 -8.46 14.84 -2.79
N LEU A 160 -7.69 14.98 -3.86
CA LEU A 160 -7.38 16.22 -4.54
C LEU A 160 -8.17 16.28 -5.86
N ALA A 161 -9.18 17.16 -5.94
CA ALA A 161 -10.04 17.27 -7.12
C ALA A 161 -9.23 17.74 -8.33
N ALA A 162 -9.29 17.01 -9.43
CA ALA A 162 -8.70 17.39 -10.69
C ALA A 162 -9.42 16.68 -11.83
N ALA A 163 -9.46 17.31 -13.01
CA ALA A 163 -10.07 16.70 -14.19
C ALA A 163 -9.31 15.43 -14.62
N THR A 164 -10.03 14.46 -15.15
CA THR A 164 -9.41 13.30 -15.80
C THR A 164 -8.41 13.75 -16.86
N GLY A 165 -7.22 13.16 -16.87
CA GLY A 165 -6.14 13.53 -17.77
C GLY A 165 -5.19 14.62 -17.25
N THR A 166 -5.48 15.24 -16.09
CA THR A 166 -4.53 16.15 -15.41
C THR A 166 -3.24 15.42 -15.08
N PRO A 167 -2.04 15.96 -15.40
CA PRO A 167 -0.78 15.32 -15.05
C PRO A 167 -0.64 15.13 -13.54
N VAL A 168 -0.15 13.96 -13.12
CA VAL A 168 0.25 13.65 -11.75
C VAL A 168 1.77 13.72 -11.66
N LEU A 169 2.28 14.52 -10.73
CA LEU A 169 3.71 14.82 -10.60
C LEU A 169 4.31 14.08 -9.41
N ALA A 170 5.56 13.64 -9.54
CA ALA A 170 6.33 13.12 -8.41
C ALA A 170 6.55 14.23 -7.37
N ALA A 171 6.13 13.98 -6.13
CA ALA A 171 6.26 14.96 -5.06
C ALA A 171 7.73 15.16 -4.61
N ALA A 172 8.59 14.15 -4.83
CA ALA A 172 10.03 14.23 -4.55
C ALA A 172 10.80 13.21 -5.40
N ASP A 173 12.13 13.32 -5.38
CA ASP A 173 13.03 12.33 -5.98
C ASP A 173 12.85 10.96 -5.31
N GLY A 174 12.94 9.88 -6.07
CA GLY A 174 12.83 8.55 -5.50
C GLY A 174 12.84 7.42 -6.50
N VAL A 175 12.45 6.25 -6.02
CA VAL A 175 12.33 5.03 -6.83
C VAL A 175 10.90 4.52 -6.75
N VAL A 176 10.29 4.23 -7.88
CA VAL A 176 8.95 3.64 -7.93
C VAL A 176 9.00 2.24 -7.32
N ARG A 177 8.47 2.11 -6.11
CA ARG A 177 8.41 0.84 -5.38
C ARG A 177 7.32 -0.07 -5.91
N VAL A 178 6.18 0.51 -6.29
CA VAL A 178 5.03 -0.18 -6.86
C VAL A 178 4.42 0.67 -7.96
N ALA A 179 4.11 0.05 -9.09
CA ALA A 179 3.25 0.58 -10.15
C ALA A 179 2.31 -0.54 -10.59
N GLY A 180 1.00 -0.39 -10.37
CA GLY A 180 0.08 -1.49 -10.64
C GLY A 180 -1.39 -1.12 -10.41
N LYS A 181 -2.21 -2.16 -10.23
CA LYS A 181 -3.66 -2.05 -9.98
C LYS A 181 -4.03 -2.65 -8.62
N HIS A 182 -4.93 -1.99 -7.93
CA HIS A 182 -5.51 -2.45 -6.68
C HIS A 182 -7.03 -2.28 -6.72
N ALA A 183 -7.78 -3.18 -6.08
CA ALA A 183 -9.24 -3.12 -6.11
C ALA A 183 -9.80 -1.78 -5.58
N SER A 184 -9.22 -1.25 -4.51
CA SER A 184 -9.62 0.02 -3.90
C SER A 184 -8.95 1.21 -4.58
N TYR A 185 -7.62 1.21 -4.72
CA TYR A 185 -6.84 2.33 -5.28
C TYR A 185 -6.95 2.48 -6.81
N GLY A 186 -7.48 1.49 -7.53
CA GLY A 186 -7.42 1.48 -9.00
C GLY A 186 -5.98 1.37 -9.51
N ASN A 187 -5.64 2.13 -10.53
CA ASN A 187 -4.24 2.30 -10.96
C ASN A 187 -3.53 3.18 -9.94
N TYR A 188 -2.42 2.71 -9.39
CA TYR A 188 -1.71 3.42 -8.33
C TYR A 188 -0.19 3.26 -8.43
N LEU A 189 0.51 4.21 -7.83
CA LEU A 189 1.96 4.24 -7.69
C LEU A 189 2.33 4.41 -6.21
N ARG A 190 3.46 3.82 -5.81
CA ARG A 190 4.17 4.16 -4.58
C ARG A 190 5.61 4.47 -4.91
N ILE A 191 6.10 5.60 -4.44
CA ILE A 191 7.47 6.04 -4.63
C ILE A 191 8.16 6.02 -3.27
N LEU A 192 9.30 5.33 -3.19
CA LEU A 192 10.18 5.32 -2.05
C LEU A 192 11.16 6.48 -2.19
N HIS A 193 11.18 7.34 -1.19
CA HIS A 193 12.07 8.50 -1.06
C HIS A 193 13.18 8.24 -0.04
N ALA A 194 13.92 9.29 0.33
CA ALA A 194 14.91 9.23 1.39
C ALA A 194 14.27 8.90 2.76
N ASP A 195 15.07 8.45 3.71
CA ASP A 195 14.70 8.17 5.12
C ASP A 195 13.57 7.15 5.32
N GLY A 196 13.19 6.38 4.27
CA GLY A 196 12.11 5.40 4.30
C GLY A 196 10.71 6.02 4.21
N ASP A 197 10.63 7.25 3.71
CA ASP A 197 9.38 7.91 3.36
C ASP A 197 8.87 7.41 2.03
N GLU A 198 7.55 7.40 1.88
CA GLU A 198 6.90 7.03 0.63
C GLU A 198 5.73 7.98 0.33
N THR A 199 5.48 8.20 -0.94
CA THR A 199 4.23 8.83 -1.41
C THR A 199 3.44 7.83 -2.25
N LEU A 200 2.11 7.87 -2.10
CA LEU A 200 1.18 7.04 -2.86
C LEU A 200 0.24 7.93 -3.67
N TYR A 201 0.03 7.54 -4.92
CA TYR A 201 -0.81 8.21 -5.91
C TYR A 201 -1.81 7.20 -6.44
N ALA A 202 -3.11 7.43 -6.27
CA ALA A 202 -4.14 6.47 -6.65
C ALA A 202 -5.25 7.08 -7.52
N HIS A 203 -6.15 6.22 -7.98
CA HIS A 203 -7.27 6.50 -8.90
C HIS A 203 -6.83 7.02 -10.27
N MET A 204 -5.57 6.74 -10.66
CA MET A 204 -4.99 7.22 -11.91
C MET A 204 -5.63 6.55 -13.13
N GLN A 205 -5.74 7.29 -14.24
CA GLN A 205 -6.21 6.74 -15.51
C GLN A 205 -5.13 5.90 -16.17
N TYR A 206 -3.92 6.45 -16.26
CA TYR A 206 -2.74 5.81 -16.84
C TYR A 206 -1.51 6.05 -15.97
N LEU A 207 -0.63 5.05 -15.92
CA LEU A 207 0.70 5.12 -15.32
C LEU A 207 1.73 5.20 -16.43
N PHE A 208 2.67 6.16 -16.36
CA PHE A 208 3.72 6.37 -17.36
C PHE A 208 5.08 5.83 -16.90
N VAL A 209 5.17 5.38 -15.66
CA VAL A 209 6.36 4.80 -15.05
C VAL A 209 6.05 3.40 -14.52
N SER A 210 7.08 2.57 -14.41
CA SER A 210 7.00 1.18 -13.93
C SER A 210 7.77 1.00 -12.63
N THR A 211 7.47 -0.08 -11.92
CA THR A 211 8.21 -0.50 -10.72
C THR A 211 9.71 -0.58 -11.02
N GLY A 212 10.53 -0.01 -10.14
CA GLY A 212 11.98 0.09 -10.26
C GLY A 212 12.46 1.34 -10.99
N ALA A 213 11.59 2.14 -11.61
CA ALA A 213 11.99 3.39 -12.27
C ALA A 213 12.49 4.42 -11.24
N VAL A 214 13.60 5.09 -11.55
CA VAL A 214 14.05 6.28 -10.82
C VAL A 214 13.29 7.47 -11.35
N VAL A 215 12.76 8.29 -10.46
CA VAL A 215 11.98 9.50 -10.79
C VAL A 215 12.54 10.70 -10.05
N THR A 216 12.39 11.89 -10.66
CA THR A 216 12.77 13.15 -10.05
C THR A 216 11.54 13.96 -9.67
N ALA A 217 11.67 14.82 -8.67
CA ALA A 217 10.62 15.75 -8.25
C ALA A 217 10.06 16.54 -9.45
N GLY A 218 8.74 16.62 -9.55
CA GLY A 218 8.05 17.28 -10.68
C GLY A 218 7.95 16.44 -11.96
N GLN A 219 8.56 15.26 -12.04
CA GLN A 219 8.40 14.35 -13.17
C GLN A 219 6.95 13.88 -13.27
N VAL A 220 6.40 13.85 -14.51
CA VAL A 220 5.06 13.31 -14.75
C VAL A 220 5.06 11.79 -14.58
N LEU A 221 4.25 11.31 -13.66
CA LEU A 221 4.09 9.89 -13.31
C LEU A 221 2.97 9.20 -14.10
N GLY A 222 1.99 9.97 -14.52
CA GLY A 222 0.79 9.54 -15.20
C GLY A 222 -0.25 10.64 -15.19
N VAL A 223 -1.53 10.28 -15.26
CA VAL A 223 -2.63 11.25 -15.27
C VAL A 223 -3.76 10.84 -14.34
N VAL A 224 -4.44 11.86 -13.79
CA VAL A 224 -5.63 11.69 -12.95
C VAL A 224 -6.72 10.91 -13.68
N GLY A 225 -7.44 10.08 -12.96
CA GLY A 225 -8.56 9.30 -13.46
C GLY A 225 -9.64 9.11 -12.41
N GLU A 226 -10.36 7.99 -12.54
CA GLU A 226 -11.47 7.59 -11.69
C GLU A 226 -11.48 6.06 -11.53
N THR A 227 -10.29 5.44 -11.48
CA THR A 227 -10.18 3.98 -11.39
C THR A 227 -10.27 3.49 -9.95
N GLY A 228 -10.73 2.25 -9.73
CA GLY A 228 -10.92 1.67 -8.39
C GLY A 228 -12.17 2.19 -7.70
N ASN A 229 -12.11 2.38 -6.36
CA ASN A 229 -13.23 2.89 -5.57
C ASN A 229 -13.22 4.43 -5.54
N ALA A 230 -13.60 5.05 -6.64
CA ALA A 230 -13.70 6.50 -6.80
C ALA A 230 -15.15 6.90 -7.07
N THR A 231 -15.58 8.07 -6.60
CA THR A 231 -16.90 8.66 -6.83
C THR A 231 -16.90 9.78 -7.86
N GLY A 232 -15.74 10.08 -8.42
CA GLY A 232 -15.50 11.10 -9.43
C GLY A 232 -14.00 11.31 -9.65
N PRO A 233 -13.60 12.07 -10.68
CA PRO A 233 -12.19 12.27 -11.01
C PRO A 233 -11.44 13.02 -9.89
N HIS A 234 -10.39 12.42 -9.35
CA HIS A 234 -9.51 13.01 -8.34
C HIS A 234 -8.18 12.24 -8.25
N LEU A 235 -7.20 12.85 -7.64
CA LEU A 235 -5.98 12.18 -7.17
C LEU A 235 -6.14 11.88 -5.67
N HIS A 236 -6.07 10.61 -5.29
CA HIS A 236 -5.87 10.23 -3.90
C HIS A 236 -4.38 10.20 -3.59
N PHE A 237 -3.95 10.97 -2.60
CA PHE A 237 -2.54 11.16 -2.24
C PHE A 237 -2.30 10.80 -0.77
N GLU A 238 -1.31 9.93 -0.51
CA GLU A 238 -0.90 9.52 0.84
C GLU A 238 0.58 9.82 1.07
N ILE A 239 0.94 10.08 2.33
CA ILE A 239 2.32 10.12 2.84
C ILE A 239 2.49 8.99 3.84
N LEU A 240 3.56 8.22 3.67
CA LEU A 240 3.92 7.14 4.56
C LEU A 240 5.34 7.34 5.09
N HIS A 241 5.55 7.06 6.37
CA HIS A 241 6.88 6.92 6.95
C HIS A 241 7.00 5.53 7.56
N LYS A 242 7.96 4.74 7.10
CA LYS A 242 8.19 3.34 7.53
C LYS A 242 6.91 2.48 7.47
N GLY A 243 6.11 2.67 6.42
CA GLY A 243 4.86 1.93 6.17
C GLY A 243 3.63 2.42 6.94
N LEU A 244 3.77 3.43 7.80
CA LEU A 244 2.67 4.07 8.53
C LEU A 244 2.20 5.32 7.81
N ARG A 245 0.89 5.52 7.72
CA ARG A 245 0.25 6.64 7.03
C ARG A 245 0.00 7.80 7.98
N TYR A 246 0.26 8.99 7.50
CA TYR A 246 0.11 10.24 8.23
C TYR A 246 -0.74 11.22 7.42
N ASP A 247 -1.33 12.21 8.11
CA ASP A 247 -2.07 13.28 7.45
C ASP A 247 -1.13 14.10 6.54
N PRO A 248 -1.40 14.15 5.22
CA PRO A 248 -0.59 14.93 4.27
C PRO A 248 -0.76 16.45 4.40
N ALA A 249 -1.70 16.94 5.23
CA ALA A 249 -2.12 18.35 5.23
C ALA A 249 -0.94 19.33 5.34
N GLN A 250 -0.06 19.13 6.32
CA GLN A 250 1.07 20.03 6.55
C GLN A 250 2.06 19.98 5.40
N ALA A 251 2.44 18.79 4.97
CA ALA A 251 3.41 18.62 3.89
C ALA A 251 2.91 19.20 2.55
N LEU A 252 1.60 19.12 2.27
CA LEU A 252 0.99 19.72 1.09
C LEU A 252 0.86 21.26 1.19
N GLN A 253 0.72 21.82 2.39
CA GLN A 253 0.75 23.29 2.59
C GLN A 253 2.14 23.84 2.36
N ASP A 254 3.18 23.15 2.82
CA ASP A 254 4.57 23.56 2.66
C ASP A 254 5.06 23.39 1.21
N ALA A 255 4.33 22.63 0.39
CA ALA A 255 4.63 22.32 -1.02
C ALA A 255 3.94 23.27 -2.04
N ALA A 256 3.00 24.12 -1.59
CA ALA A 256 2.15 24.97 -2.41
C ALA A 256 2.76 26.31 -2.80
#